data_1412cfdabd38d25dc2a3ba8e09cf872e
#
_entry.id   1412cfdabd38d25dc2a3ba8e09cf872e
#
_cell.length_a   1.000
_cell.length_b   1.000
_cell.length_c   1.000
_cell.angle_alpha   90.00
_cell.angle_beta   90.00
_cell.angle_gamma   90.00
#
_symmetry.space_group_name_H-M   'P 1'
#
loop_
_entity.id
_entity.type
_entity.pdbx_description
1 polymer ?
#
loop_
_entity_poly.entity_id
_entity_poly.type
_entity_poly.pdbx_seq_one_letter_code
_entity_poly.pdbx_strand_id
1 'polypeptide(L)'
;MQLSANNIEHILLISCALYVFVECFACARQVIAAERGIGKVPTGFRNKLSLAAHQKAAAFTSESAQSRLVLAFVSAAFAVLMTTGHGLTYLTALFETLTDNTLLVQWSLLVSIMGLMVVVSLPLEWLIRYRLRERFGYQPVS
;
A
#
# COMPACT_ATOMS: atom_id res chain seq x y z
N MET A 1 17.35 29.35 2.28
CA MET A 1 16.01 29.14 2.86
C MET A 1 16.12 27.90 3.72
N GLN A 2 16.33 28.05 5.04
CA GLN A 2 16.40 26.87 5.94
C GLN A 2 14.97 26.43 6.21
N LEU A 3 14.60 25.25 5.67
CA LEU A 3 13.36 24.59 6.04
C LEU A 3 13.48 24.21 7.52
N SER A 4 12.66 24.79 8.37
CA SER A 4 12.54 24.40 9.76
C SER A 4 12.10 22.93 9.83
N ALA A 5 12.59 22.17 10.82
CA ALA A 5 12.21 20.76 11.04
C ALA A 5 10.67 20.58 11.06
N ASN A 6 9.96 21.52 11.66
CA ASN A 6 8.50 21.54 11.69
C ASN A 6 7.87 21.64 10.28
N ASN A 7 8.49 22.38 9.36
CA ASN A 7 7.96 22.51 8.00
C ASN A 7 8.10 21.20 7.22
N ILE A 8 9.18 20.45 7.43
CA ILE A 8 9.40 19.14 6.81
C ILE A 8 8.37 18.13 7.31
N GLU A 9 8.11 18.13 8.62
CA GLU A 9 7.09 17.27 9.24
C GLU A 9 5.69 17.56 8.68
N HIS A 10 5.30 18.83 8.58
CA HIS A 10 4.01 19.20 7.98
C HIS A 10 3.90 18.82 6.52
N ILE A 11 4.95 19.01 5.71
CA ILE A 11 4.98 18.58 4.31
C ILE A 11 4.78 17.08 4.21
N LEU A 12 5.43 16.30 5.05
CA LEU A 12 5.30 14.84 5.07
C LEU A 12 3.89 14.42 5.47
N LEU A 13 3.30 14.99 6.51
CA LEU A 13 1.93 14.70 6.93
C LEU A 13 0.91 15.01 5.82
N ILE A 14 1.06 16.17 5.17
CA ILE A 14 0.22 16.55 4.03
C ILE A 14 0.39 15.57 2.86
N SER A 15 1.63 15.16 2.57
CA SER A 15 1.91 14.19 1.51
C SER A 15 1.31 12.81 1.80
N CYS A 16 1.39 12.34 3.04
CA CYS A 16 0.74 11.10 3.48
C CYS A 16 -0.79 11.19 3.38
N ALA A 17 -1.38 12.30 3.81
CA ALA A 17 -2.81 12.53 3.70
C ALA A 17 -3.29 12.56 2.24
N LEU A 18 -2.54 13.25 1.37
CA LEU A 18 -2.81 13.30 -0.07
C LEU A 18 -2.70 11.91 -0.71
N TYR A 19 -1.67 11.14 -0.37
CA TYR A 19 -1.50 9.76 -0.84
C TYR A 19 -2.70 8.88 -0.47
N VAL A 20 -3.10 8.88 0.79
CA VAL A 20 -4.26 8.11 1.27
C VAL A 20 -5.55 8.59 0.57
N PHE A 21 -5.72 9.89 0.40
CA PHE A 21 -6.88 10.45 -0.31
C PHE A 21 -6.95 9.97 -1.76
N VAL A 22 -5.84 9.97 -2.49
CA VAL A 22 -5.76 9.48 -3.88
C VAL A 22 -6.10 7.99 -3.94
N GLU A 23 -5.56 7.17 -3.03
CA GLU A 23 -5.87 5.74 -2.95
C GLU A 23 -7.35 5.48 -2.61
N CYS A 24 -7.94 6.24 -1.69
CA CYS A 24 -9.38 6.19 -1.40
C CYS A 24 -10.21 6.51 -2.63
N PHE A 25 -9.86 7.57 -3.35
CA PHE A 25 -10.56 7.97 -4.57
C PHE A 25 -10.45 6.91 -5.67
N ALA A 26 -9.25 6.37 -5.89
CA ALA A 26 -9.00 5.29 -6.85
C ALA A 26 -9.78 4.02 -6.50
N CYS A 27 -9.78 3.62 -5.22
CA CYS A 27 -10.55 2.50 -4.72
C CYS A 27 -12.05 2.69 -4.94
N ALA A 28 -12.60 3.85 -4.57
CA ALA A 28 -14.00 4.15 -4.75
C ALA A 28 -14.42 4.09 -6.23
N ARG A 29 -13.60 4.66 -7.12
CA ARG A 29 -13.85 4.58 -8.57
C ARG A 29 -13.84 3.15 -9.11
N GLN A 30 -12.88 2.32 -8.64
CA GLN A 30 -12.79 0.92 -9.06
C GLN A 30 -13.99 0.10 -8.59
N VAL A 31 -14.41 0.28 -7.33
CA VAL A 31 -15.59 -0.40 -6.76
C VAL A 31 -16.86 0.00 -7.53
N ILE A 32 -17.09 1.30 -7.72
CA ILE A 32 -18.26 1.80 -8.46
C ILE A 32 -18.26 1.29 -9.91
N ALA A 33 -17.11 1.25 -10.57
CA ALA A 33 -17.01 0.73 -11.95
C ALA A 33 -17.30 -0.77 -12.01
N ALA A 34 -16.81 -1.56 -11.04
CA ALA A 34 -17.07 -2.98 -10.92
C ALA A 34 -18.57 -3.25 -10.68
N GLU A 35 -19.22 -2.50 -9.78
CA GLU A 35 -20.64 -2.65 -9.45
C GLU A 35 -21.55 -2.27 -10.62
N ARG A 36 -21.25 -1.19 -11.34
CA ARG A 36 -22.04 -0.78 -12.53
C ARG A 36 -22.01 -1.82 -13.64
N GLY A 37 -20.92 -2.61 -13.73
CA GLY A 37 -20.76 -3.66 -14.74
C GLY A 37 -21.38 -5.00 -14.39
N ILE A 38 -21.75 -5.25 -13.13
CA ILE A 38 -22.16 -6.58 -12.62
C ILE A 38 -23.38 -7.15 -13.36
N GLY A 39 -24.32 -6.32 -13.80
CA GLY A 39 -25.59 -6.78 -14.41
C GLY A 39 -25.54 -7.12 -15.89
N LYS A 40 -24.51 -6.72 -16.63
CA LYS A 40 -24.45 -6.90 -18.09
C LYS A 40 -23.03 -7.21 -18.56
N VAL A 41 -22.86 -8.35 -19.16
CA VAL A 41 -21.61 -8.66 -19.89
C VAL A 41 -21.53 -7.74 -21.13
N PRO A 42 -20.40 -7.00 -21.31
CA PRO A 42 -20.21 -6.17 -22.50
C PRO A 42 -20.42 -6.96 -23.78
N THR A 43 -21.05 -6.31 -24.78
CA THR A 43 -21.50 -6.97 -26.01
C THR A 43 -20.42 -7.76 -26.76
N GLY A 44 -19.17 -7.31 -26.69
CA GLY A 44 -18.02 -8.00 -27.32
C GLY A 44 -17.59 -9.30 -26.63
N PHE A 45 -18.05 -9.55 -25.40
CA PHE A 45 -17.62 -10.71 -24.58
C PHE A 45 -18.78 -11.68 -24.24
N ARG A 46 -20.01 -11.40 -24.69
CA ARG A 46 -21.19 -12.23 -24.40
C ARG A 46 -21.06 -13.70 -24.79
N ASN A 47 -20.33 -13.98 -25.85
CA ASN A 47 -20.12 -15.36 -26.35
C ASN A 47 -18.92 -16.08 -25.72
N LYS A 48 -18.10 -15.37 -24.92
CA LYS A 48 -16.85 -15.90 -24.37
C LYS A 48 -16.85 -15.96 -22.84
N LEU A 49 -17.69 -15.19 -22.18
CA LEU A 49 -17.76 -15.12 -20.72
C LEU A 49 -19.18 -15.37 -20.21
N SER A 50 -19.31 -16.27 -19.25
CA SER A 50 -20.57 -16.44 -18.52
C SER A 50 -20.81 -15.25 -17.58
N LEU A 51 -22.06 -14.92 -17.31
CA LEU A 51 -22.43 -13.86 -16.37
C LEU A 51 -21.82 -14.12 -14.97
N ALA A 52 -21.80 -15.38 -14.54
CA ALA A 52 -21.20 -15.78 -13.26
C ALA A 52 -19.69 -15.51 -13.20
N ALA A 53 -18.96 -15.78 -14.29
CA ALA A 53 -17.53 -15.48 -14.37
C ALA A 53 -17.25 -13.96 -14.34
N HIS A 54 -18.12 -13.17 -15.00
CA HIS A 54 -18.04 -11.71 -14.98
C HIS A 54 -18.29 -11.15 -13.58
N GLN A 55 -19.31 -11.62 -12.88
CA GLN A 55 -19.62 -11.23 -11.51
C GLN A 55 -18.49 -11.59 -10.54
N LYS A 56 -17.90 -12.77 -10.70
CA LYS A 56 -16.75 -13.22 -9.91
C LYS A 56 -15.51 -12.31 -10.13
N ALA A 57 -15.26 -11.91 -11.38
CA ALA A 57 -14.18 -10.99 -11.71
C ALA A 57 -14.42 -9.58 -11.11
N ALA A 58 -15.64 -9.07 -11.17
CA ALA A 58 -16.03 -7.80 -10.58
C ALA A 58 -15.86 -7.81 -9.04
N ALA A 59 -16.29 -8.88 -8.36
CA ALA A 59 -16.10 -9.06 -6.93
C ALA A 59 -14.61 -9.12 -6.55
N PHE A 60 -13.81 -9.86 -7.31
CA PHE A 60 -12.36 -9.92 -7.11
C PHE A 60 -11.71 -8.53 -7.25
N THR A 61 -12.11 -7.75 -8.24
CA THR A 61 -11.60 -6.39 -8.45
C THR A 61 -11.94 -5.48 -7.29
N SER A 62 -13.18 -5.54 -6.79
CA SER A 62 -13.61 -4.76 -5.63
C SER A 62 -12.84 -5.12 -4.36
N GLU A 63 -12.71 -6.41 -4.02
CA GLU A 63 -11.95 -6.86 -2.85
C GLU A 63 -10.45 -6.56 -2.97
N SER A 64 -9.88 -6.66 -4.16
CA SER A 64 -8.50 -6.29 -4.43
C SER A 64 -8.26 -4.79 -4.24
N ALA A 65 -9.19 -3.93 -4.66
CA ALA A 65 -9.12 -2.49 -4.45
C ALA A 65 -9.17 -2.13 -2.96
N GLN A 66 -10.07 -2.76 -2.20
CA GLN A 66 -10.15 -2.56 -0.75
C GLN A 66 -8.87 -3.02 -0.02
N SER A 67 -8.28 -4.13 -0.46
CA SER A 67 -7.04 -4.65 0.11
C SER A 67 -5.84 -3.70 -0.12
N ARG A 68 -5.77 -3.08 -1.29
CA ARG A 68 -4.77 -2.03 -1.59
C ARG A 68 -4.94 -0.82 -0.69
N LEU A 69 -6.18 -0.45 -0.37
CA LEU A 69 -6.47 0.65 0.55
C LEU A 69 -5.93 0.36 1.95
N VAL A 70 -6.10 -0.88 2.45
CA VAL A 70 -5.53 -1.29 3.75
C VAL A 70 -4.00 -1.14 3.74
N LEU A 71 -3.33 -1.59 2.68
CA LEU A 71 -1.87 -1.44 2.53
C LEU A 71 -1.46 0.04 2.51
N ALA A 72 -2.22 0.90 1.84
CA ALA A 72 -1.94 2.34 1.80
C ALA A 72 -2.04 2.97 3.19
N PHE A 73 -3.04 2.62 3.98
CA PHE A 73 -3.16 3.08 5.37
C PHE A 73 -2.01 2.60 6.25
N VAL A 74 -1.62 1.33 6.14
CA VAL A 74 -0.49 0.78 6.90
C VAL A 74 0.82 1.48 6.52
N SER A 75 1.04 1.72 5.23
CA SER A 75 2.23 2.44 4.75
C SER A 75 2.28 3.89 5.24
N ALA A 76 1.16 4.60 5.18
CA ALA A 76 1.07 5.98 5.68
C ALA A 76 1.26 6.03 7.20
N ALA A 77 0.63 5.12 7.96
CA ALA A 77 0.80 5.03 9.41
C ALA A 77 2.26 4.72 9.80
N PHE A 78 2.92 3.82 9.07
CA PHE A 78 4.33 3.53 9.26
C PHE A 78 5.21 4.77 9.02
N ALA A 79 5.00 5.49 7.93
CA ALA A 79 5.74 6.72 7.62
C ALA A 79 5.55 7.79 8.72
N VAL A 80 4.32 7.99 9.19
CA VAL A 80 4.01 8.91 10.28
C VAL A 80 4.69 8.46 11.58
N LEU A 81 4.60 7.18 11.93
CA LEU A 81 5.23 6.63 13.14
C LEU A 81 6.75 6.80 13.12
N MET A 82 7.39 6.56 11.98
CA MET A 82 8.84 6.72 11.84
C MET A 82 9.29 8.17 11.98
N THR A 83 8.50 9.13 11.53
CA THR A 83 8.85 10.56 11.58
C THR A 83 8.42 11.23 12.87
N THR A 84 7.13 11.23 13.19
CA THR A 84 6.59 11.90 14.40
C THR A 84 6.79 11.08 15.67
N GLY A 85 6.84 9.74 15.55
CA GLY A 85 7.08 8.81 16.66
C GLY A 85 8.54 8.63 17.05
N HIS A 86 9.45 9.51 16.58
CA HIS A 86 10.88 9.45 16.88
C HIS A 86 11.60 8.18 16.38
N GLY A 87 10.96 7.38 15.51
CA GLY A 87 11.55 6.16 14.97
C GLY A 87 12.86 6.41 14.23
N LEU A 88 12.92 7.49 13.43
CA LEU A 88 14.15 7.92 12.76
C LEU A 88 15.25 8.30 13.76
N THR A 89 14.91 9.03 14.82
CA THR A 89 15.86 9.46 15.84
C THR A 89 16.50 8.26 16.56
N TYR A 90 15.69 7.25 16.90
CA TYR A 90 16.19 6.03 17.52
C TYR A 90 17.11 5.24 16.59
N LEU A 91 16.75 5.10 15.31
CA LEU A 91 17.59 4.41 14.33
C LEU A 91 18.90 5.17 14.09
N THR A 92 18.86 6.49 13.99
CA THR A 92 20.05 7.32 13.83
C THR A 92 21.00 7.15 15.02
N ALA A 93 20.48 7.29 16.24
CA ALA A 93 21.28 7.11 17.45
C ALA A 93 21.91 5.71 17.52
N LEU A 94 21.17 4.66 17.10
CA LEU A 94 21.70 3.30 17.06
C LEU A 94 22.89 3.20 16.08
N PHE A 95 22.78 3.75 14.88
CA PHE A 95 23.85 3.67 13.88
C PHE A 95 25.06 4.54 14.24
N GLU A 96 24.85 5.67 14.90
CA GLU A 96 25.94 6.53 15.43
C GLU A 96 26.76 5.81 16.52
N THR A 97 26.18 4.86 17.25
CA THR A 97 26.96 4.02 18.18
C THR A 97 27.84 2.99 17.48
N LEU A 98 27.54 2.65 16.23
CA LEU A 98 28.24 1.61 15.47
C LEU A 98 29.35 2.17 14.57
N THR A 99 29.24 3.43 14.14
CA THR A 99 30.22 4.05 13.24
C THR A 99 30.19 5.57 13.32
N ASP A 100 31.39 6.18 13.29
CA ASP A 100 31.55 7.64 13.25
C ASP A 100 31.42 8.21 11.84
N ASN A 101 31.30 7.36 10.82
CA ASN A 101 31.20 7.80 9.43
C ASN A 101 29.78 8.19 9.08
N THR A 102 29.53 9.49 8.94
CA THR A 102 28.23 10.07 8.62
C THR A 102 27.58 9.48 7.36
N LEU A 103 28.36 9.17 6.32
CA LEU A 103 27.82 8.58 5.10
C LEU A 103 27.30 7.14 5.35
N LEU A 104 28.03 6.36 6.13
CA LEU A 104 27.60 5.00 6.48
C LEU A 104 26.33 5.04 7.34
N VAL A 105 26.22 5.97 8.29
CA VAL A 105 25.00 6.16 9.09
C VAL A 105 23.82 6.47 8.18
N GLN A 106 23.96 7.39 7.23
CA GLN A 106 22.87 7.76 6.31
C GLN A 106 22.43 6.59 5.42
N TRP A 107 23.36 5.84 4.85
CA TRP A 107 23.06 4.66 4.04
C TRP A 107 22.39 3.56 4.86
N SER A 108 22.89 3.27 6.05
CA SER A 108 22.33 2.27 6.95
C SER A 108 20.91 2.63 7.37
N LEU A 109 20.64 3.91 7.62
CA LEU A 109 19.31 4.42 7.94
C LEU A 109 18.35 4.22 6.77
N LEU A 110 18.75 4.58 5.53
CA LEU A 110 17.93 4.39 4.34
C LEU A 110 17.59 2.91 4.12
N VAL A 111 18.59 2.03 4.17
CA VAL A 111 18.40 0.59 3.97
C VAL A 111 17.50 -0.01 5.06
N SER A 112 17.68 0.43 6.32
CA SER A 112 16.88 -0.05 7.44
C SER A 112 15.41 0.36 7.32
N ILE A 113 15.12 1.60 6.92
CA ILE A 113 13.74 2.06 6.70
C ILE A 113 13.08 1.27 5.57
N MET A 114 13.79 1.08 4.46
CA MET A 114 13.30 0.25 3.35
C MET A 114 13.06 -1.20 3.79
N GLY A 115 14.00 -1.78 4.54
CA GLY A 115 13.88 -3.14 5.08
C GLY A 115 12.69 -3.29 6.02
N LEU A 116 12.51 -2.35 6.96
CA LEU A 116 11.37 -2.35 7.88
C LEU A 116 10.04 -2.22 7.13
N MET A 117 9.98 -1.36 6.12
CA MET A 117 8.79 -1.21 5.28
C MET A 117 8.44 -2.53 4.56
N VAL A 118 9.44 -3.22 4.02
CA VAL A 118 9.27 -4.54 3.38
C VAL A 118 8.80 -5.58 4.40
N VAL A 119 9.41 -5.63 5.58
CA VAL A 119 9.02 -6.58 6.65
C VAL A 119 7.58 -6.37 7.10
N VAL A 120 7.09 -5.12 7.13
CA VAL A 120 5.70 -4.81 7.50
C VAL A 120 4.73 -5.11 6.36
N SER A 121 5.09 -4.76 5.12
CA SER A 121 4.18 -4.89 3.97
C SER A 121 4.08 -6.30 3.40
N LEU A 122 5.18 -7.05 3.34
CA LEU A 122 5.20 -8.40 2.75
C LEU A 122 4.22 -9.38 3.40
N PRO A 123 4.21 -9.59 4.74
CA PRO A 123 3.29 -10.54 5.36
C PRO A 123 1.84 -10.14 5.15
N LEU A 124 1.54 -8.83 5.18
CA LEU A 124 0.21 -8.32 4.97
C LEU A 124 -0.24 -8.51 3.51
N GLU A 125 0.63 -8.21 2.55
CA GLU A 125 0.36 -8.42 1.13
C GLU A 125 0.19 -9.92 0.81
N TRP A 126 1.03 -10.78 1.39
CA TRP A 126 0.94 -12.22 1.23
C TRP A 126 -0.39 -12.76 1.80
N LEU A 127 -0.77 -12.36 3.01
CA LEU A 127 -2.02 -12.76 3.66
C LEU A 127 -3.25 -12.33 2.84
N ILE A 128 -3.25 -11.10 2.34
CA ILE A 128 -4.31 -10.56 1.50
C ILE A 128 -4.42 -11.35 0.19
N ARG A 129 -3.29 -11.56 -0.50
CA ARG A 129 -3.26 -12.33 -1.76
C ARG A 129 -3.67 -13.77 -1.57
N TYR A 130 -3.25 -14.40 -0.46
CA TYR A 130 -3.63 -15.78 -0.14
C TYR A 130 -5.14 -15.87 0.07
N ARG A 131 -5.73 -15.03 0.91
CA ARG A 131 -7.18 -14.99 1.16
C ARG A 131 -8.01 -14.73 -0.11
N LEU A 132 -7.56 -13.79 -0.94
CA LEU A 132 -8.22 -13.50 -2.21
C LEU A 132 -8.20 -14.70 -3.16
N ARG A 133 -7.06 -15.38 -3.28
CA ARG A 133 -6.95 -16.59 -4.13
C ARG A 133 -7.82 -17.72 -3.63
N GLU A 134 -7.79 -17.99 -2.34
CA GLU A 134 -8.58 -19.06 -1.72
C GLU A 134 -10.10 -18.80 -1.91
N ARG A 135 -10.55 -17.58 -1.68
CA ARG A 135 -11.96 -17.19 -1.80
C ARG A 135 -12.47 -17.23 -3.23
N PHE A 136 -11.66 -16.83 -4.19
CA PHE A 136 -12.04 -16.76 -5.60
C PHE A 136 -11.63 -17.99 -6.42
N GLY A 137 -10.91 -18.97 -5.83
CA GLY A 137 -10.52 -20.21 -6.49
C GLY A 137 -9.65 -20.00 -7.74
N TYR A 138 -8.87 -18.93 -7.77
CA TYR A 138 -7.86 -18.72 -8.81
C TYR A 138 -6.64 -19.58 -8.48
N GLN A 139 -6.54 -20.75 -9.12
CA GLN A 139 -5.32 -21.56 -9.05
C GLN A 139 -4.21 -20.86 -9.85
N PRO A 140 -2.96 -20.85 -9.37
CA PRO A 140 -1.85 -20.44 -10.19
C PRO A 140 -1.77 -21.39 -11.39
N VAL A 141 -1.76 -20.82 -12.59
CA VAL A 141 -1.45 -21.60 -13.80
C VAL A 141 -0.01 -22.07 -13.64
N SER A 142 0.15 -23.40 -13.46
CA SER A 142 1.45 -24.08 -13.45
C SER A 142 2.10 -23.98 -14.84
#